data_15ccdb9dedf476146a38891321a90121
#
_entry.id   15ccdb9dedf476146a38891321a90121
#
_cell.length_a   1.000
_cell.length_b   1.000
_cell.length_c   1.000
_cell.angle_alpha   90.00
_cell.angle_beta   90.00
_cell.angle_gamma   90.00
#
_symmetry.space_group_name_H-M   'P 1'
#
loop_
_entity.id
_entity.type
_entity.pdbx_description
1 polymer ?
#
loop_
_entity_poly.entity_id
_entity_poly.type
_entity_poly.pdbx_seq_one_letter_code
_entity_poly.pdbx_strand_id
1 'polypeptide(L)'
;MEEQNRNKETALGEARRPSSVEEAEAAIEAVLFAMGDSVELGRIAKAIGHDTETTRRILNHMMEKYNTKDRGIHIVELENAYQMCTKQEYYDYLVNIAMQPKKAVLTDVMMETLSIIAYKQTIRKQE
;
A
#
# COMPACT_ATOMS: atom_id res chain seq x y z
N MET A 1 -26.75 20.43 9.04
CA MET A 1 -26.04 19.92 10.23
C MET A 1 -26.23 18.45 10.47
N GLU A 2 -27.44 17.94 10.41
CA GLU A 2 -27.69 16.50 10.60
C GLU A 2 -27.07 15.64 9.50
N GLU A 3 -27.08 16.12 8.26
CA GLU A 3 -26.46 15.41 7.16
C GLU A 3 -24.95 15.30 7.32
N GLN A 4 -24.30 16.36 7.81
CA GLN A 4 -22.86 16.33 8.03
C GLN A 4 -22.49 15.39 9.17
N ASN A 5 -23.30 15.36 10.23
CA ASN A 5 -23.09 14.45 11.33
C ASN A 5 -23.31 13.00 10.88
N ARG A 6 -24.33 12.77 10.07
CA ARG A 6 -24.60 11.44 9.52
C ARG A 6 -23.47 10.97 8.64
N ASN A 7 -22.90 11.84 7.82
CA ASN A 7 -21.75 11.51 6.98
C ASN A 7 -20.52 11.18 7.79
N LYS A 8 -20.29 11.91 8.89
CA LYS A 8 -19.18 11.63 9.78
C LYS A 8 -19.34 10.29 10.49
N GLU A 9 -20.56 10.00 10.92
CA GLU A 9 -20.84 8.72 11.57
C GLU A 9 -20.67 7.57 10.59
N THR A 10 -21.10 7.75 9.35
CA THR A 10 -20.91 6.75 8.29
C THR A 10 -19.43 6.53 8.02
N ALA A 11 -18.63 7.61 7.99
CA ALA A 11 -17.19 7.49 7.77
C ALA A 11 -16.48 6.76 8.89
N LEU A 12 -17.00 6.84 10.12
CA LEU A 12 -16.41 6.17 11.28
C LEU A 12 -16.99 4.79 11.53
N GLY A 13 -18.27 4.56 11.21
CA GLY A 13 -18.96 3.32 11.50
C GLY A 13 -19.20 2.42 10.30
N GLU A 14 -19.46 3.01 9.16
CA GLU A 14 -19.73 2.29 7.93
C GLU A 14 -18.86 2.82 6.81
N ALA A 15 -18.39 1.92 5.96
CA ALA A 15 -17.57 2.30 4.83
C ALA A 15 -18.40 3.05 3.80
N ARG A 16 -17.86 4.16 3.32
CA ARG A 16 -18.42 4.87 2.20
C ARG A 16 -18.17 4.04 0.95
N ARG A 17 -19.22 3.78 0.16
CA ARG A 17 -19.06 3.01 -1.05
C ARG A 17 -18.52 3.88 -2.19
N PRO A 18 -17.50 3.39 -2.91
CA PRO A 18 -17.05 4.11 -4.09
C PRO A 18 -18.11 4.10 -5.18
N SER A 19 -18.14 5.15 -5.97
CA SER A 19 -19.12 5.30 -7.04
C SER A 19 -18.73 4.60 -8.32
N SER A 20 -17.48 4.13 -8.42
CA SER A 20 -16.98 3.48 -9.62
C SER A 20 -15.84 2.53 -9.26
N VAL A 21 -15.47 1.68 -10.23
CA VAL A 21 -14.31 0.80 -10.05
C VAL A 21 -13.04 1.62 -9.91
N GLU A 22 -12.91 2.70 -10.66
CA GLU A 22 -11.74 3.58 -10.57
C GLU A 22 -11.63 4.20 -9.19
N GLU A 23 -12.75 4.60 -8.61
CA GLU A 23 -12.73 5.14 -7.25
C GLU A 23 -12.38 4.06 -6.24
N ALA A 24 -12.87 2.84 -6.43
CA ALA A 24 -12.53 1.72 -5.56
C ALA A 24 -11.03 1.42 -5.62
N GLU A 25 -10.46 1.43 -6.81
CA GLU A 25 -9.01 1.22 -6.96
C GLU A 25 -8.21 2.32 -6.29
N ALA A 26 -8.64 3.57 -6.46
CA ALA A 26 -7.97 4.69 -5.82
C ALA A 26 -8.06 4.61 -4.31
N ALA A 27 -9.21 4.19 -3.79
CA ALA A 27 -9.38 4.01 -2.35
C ALA A 27 -8.48 2.91 -1.80
N ILE A 28 -8.39 1.79 -2.49
CA ILE A 28 -7.50 0.70 -2.10
C ILE A 28 -6.05 1.16 -2.13
N GLU A 29 -5.66 1.86 -3.18
CA GLU A 29 -4.32 2.40 -3.31
C GLU A 29 -3.99 3.30 -2.12
N ALA A 30 -4.90 4.20 -1.77
CA ALA A 30 -4.70 5.09 -0.64
C ALA A 30 -4.56 4.34 0.67
N VAL A 31 -5.39 3.32 0.87
CA VAL A 31 -5.35 2.51 2.09
C VAL A 31 -4.03 1.76 2.19
N LEU A 32 -3.62 1.08 1.13
CA LEU A 32 -2.40 0.30 1.14
C LEU A 32 -1.16 1.18 1.28
N PHE A 33 -1.15 2.33 0.64
CA PHE A 33 -0.05 3.28 0.76
C PHE A 33 0.05 3.81 2.19
N ALA A 34 -1.09 4.20 2.77
CA ALA A 34 -1.11 4.78 4.10
C ALA A 34 -0.74 3.77 5.18
N MET A 35 -1.17 2.53 5.02
CA MET A 35 -0.88 1.50 6.02
C MET A 35 0.59 1.07 6.00
N GLY A 36 1.20 1.02 4.83
CA GLY A 36 2.61 0.65 4.71
C GLY A 36 2.94 -0.79 5.03
N ASP A 37 2.02 -1.53 5.61
CA ASP A 37 2.17 -2.92 6.01
C ASP A 37 1.06 -3.73 5.34
N SER A 38 1.07 -5.04 5.50
CA SER A 38 0.03 -5.88 4.91
C SER A 38 -1.32 -5.60 5.57
N VAL A 39 -2.36 -5.64 4.74
CA VAL A 39 -3.73 -5.43 5.19
C VAL A 39 -4.56 -6.63 4.73
N GLU A 40 -5.29 -7.22 5.66
CA GLU A 40 -6.11 -8.38 5.37
C GLU A 40 -7.22 -8.04 4.39
N LEU A 41 -7.53 -9.00 3.52
CA LEU A 41 -8.56 -8.82 2.50
C LEU A 41 -9.90 -8.37 3.09
N GLY A 42 -10.30 -8.97 4.20
CA GLY A 42 -11.56 -8.61 4.86
C GLY A 42 -11.58 -7.16 5.33
N ARG A 43 -10.45 -6.65 5.79
CA ARG A 43 -10.35 -5.26 6.23
C ARG A 43 -10.43 -4.31 5.04
N ILE A 44 -9.78 -4.66 3.94
CA ILE A 44 -9.85 -3.85 2.71
C ILE A 44 -11.28 -3.82 2.20
N ALA A 45 -11.93 -4.97 2.13
CA ALA A 45 -13.30 -5.08 1.66
C ALA A 45 -14.25 -4.21 2.50
N LYS A 46 -14.08 -4.27 3.81
CA LYS A 46 -14.88 -3.46 4.72
C LYS A 46 -14.62 -1.98 4.52
N ALA A 47 -13.38 -1.62 4.28
CA ALA A 47 -13.01 -0.20 4.09
C ALA A 47 -13.65 0.40 2.85
N ILE A 48 -13.82 -0.38 1.79
CA ILE A 48 -14.44 0.12 0.55
C ILE A 48 -15.91 -0.26 0.42
N GLY A 49 -16.44 -0.98 1.39
CA GLY A 49 -17.88 -1.32 1.39
C GLY A 49 -18.28 -2.36 0.36
N HIS A 50 -17.37 -3.23 -0.01
CA HIS A 50 -17.63 -4.33 -0.95
C HIS A 50 -17.41 -5.68 -0.26
N ASP A 51 -17.92 -6.74 -0.90
CA ASP A 51 -17.66 -8.08 -0.42
C ASP A 51 -16.22 -8.49 -0.74
N THR A 52 -15.74 -9.53 -0.08
CA THR A 52 -14.34 -9.95 -0.24
C THR A 52 -14.02 -10.43 -1.64
N GLU A 53 -14.96 -11.07 -2.31
CA GLU A 53 -14.73 -11.58 -3.65
C GLU A 53 -14.59 -10.46 -4.67
N THR A 54 -15.46 -9.46 -4.59
CA THR A 54 -15.36 -8.29 -5.45
C THR A 54 -14.06 -7.55 -5.20
N THR A 55 -13.71 -7.39 -3.92
CA THR A 55 -12.47 -6.72 -3.53
C THR A 55 -11.26 -7.47 -4.07
N ARG A 56 -11.27 -8.79 -4.01
CA ARG A 56 -10.18 -9.60 -4.55
C ARG A 56 -10.03 -9.39 -6.06
N ARG A 57 -11.13 -9.32 -6.78
CA ARG A 57 -11.08 -9.06 -8.22
C ARG A 57 -10.51 -7.69 -8.55
N ILE A 58 -10.90 -6.69 -7.77
CA ILE A 58 -10.36 -5.33 -7.93
C ILE A 58 -8.86 -5.34 -7.66
N LEU A 59 -8.44 -5.99 -6.59
CA LEU A 59 -7.02 -6.09 -6.25
C LEU A 59 -6.22 -6.82 -7.33
N ASN A 60 -6.77 -7.91 -7.88
CA ASN A 60 -6.10 -8.63 -8.96
C ASN A 60 -5.90 -7.75 -10.18
N HIS A 61 -6.89 -6.95 -10.51
CA HIS A 61 -6.79 -6.01 -11.63
C HIS A 61 -5.74 -4.93 -11.35
N MET A 62 -5.70 -4.42 -10.12
CA MET A 62 -4.69 -3.46 -9.71
C MET A 62 -3.28 -4.06 -9.79
N MET A 63 -3.13 -5.31 -9.36
CA MET A 63 -1.83 -5.99 -9.41
C MET A 63 -1.32 -6.08 -10.84
N GLU A 64 -2.21 -6.33 -11.81
CA GLU A 64 -1.84 -6.33 -13.21
C GLU A 64 -1.40 -4.95 -13.69
N LYS A 65 -2.10 -3.90 -13.25
CA LYS A 65 -1.74 -2.53 -13.61
C LYS A 65 -0.36 -2.13 -13.12
N TYR A 66 0.01 -2.57 -11.94
CA TYR A 66 1.30 -2.24 -11.37
C TYR A 66 2.42 -3.15 -11.87
N ASN A 67 2.07 -4.21 -12.58
CA ASN A 67 3.07 -5.15 -13.11
C ASN A 67 3.57 -4.71 -14.48
N THR A 68 4.04 -3.47 -14.56
CA THR A 68 4.59 -2.88 -15.77
C THR A 68 5.92 -2.24 -15.44
N LYS A 69 6.76 -2.07 -16.46
CA LYS A 69 8.12 -1.57 -16.26
C LYS A 69 8.19 -0.09 -15.85
N ASP A 70 7.12 0.64 -16.08
CA ASP A 70 7.08 2.07 -15.75
C ASP A 70 6.58 2.35 -14.34
N ARG A 71 6.39 1.29 -13.53
CA ARG A 71 5.93 1.44 -12.15
C ARG A 71 6.99 0.95 -11.18
N GLY A 72 7.31 1.78 -10.20
CA GLY A 72 8.29 1.42 -9.18
C GLY A 72 7.70 0.69 -7.98
N ILE A 73 6.38 0.67 -7.87
CA ILE A 73 5.69 -0.01 -6.78
C ILE A 73 4.79 -1.09 -7.34
N HIS A 74 4.43 -2.04 -6.48
CA HIS A 74 3.47 -3.08 -6.84
C HIS A 74 2.72 -3.51 -5.60
N ILE A 75 1.65 -4.29 -5.83
CA ILE A 75 0.88 -4.87 -4.75
C ILE A 75 1.22 -6.35 -4.69
N VAL A 76 1.64 -6.81 -3.53
CA VAL A 76 1.95 -8.23 -3.32
C VAL A 76 0.83 -8.86 -2.52
N GLU A 77 0.49 -10.09 -2.89
CA GLU A 77 -0.49 -10.89 -2.17
C GLU A 77 0.24 -11.79 -1.20
N LEU A 78 -0.09 -11.64 0.07
CA LEU A 78 0.37 -12.53 1.10
C LEU A 78 -0.79 -13.44 1.48
N GLU A 79 -0.62 -14.27 2.49
CA GLU A 79 -1.71 -15.16 2.90
C GLU A 79 -2.93 -14.36 3.34
N ASN A 80 -3.91 -14.26 2.43
CA ASN A 80 -5.17 -13.55 2.64
C ASN A 80 -4.99 -12.07 2.99
N ALA A 81 -3.89 -11.47 2.57
CA ALA A 81 -3.58 -10.07 2.83
C ALA A 81 -2.84 -9.48 1.64
N TYR A 82 -2.80 -8.16 1.57
CA TYR A 82 -2.16 -7.45 0.46
C TYR A 82 -1.30 -6.32 1.01
N GLN A 83 -0.22 -6.04 0.33
CA GLN A 83 0.71 -4.99 0.74
C GLN A 83 1.26 -4.29 -0.48
N MET A 84 1.34 -2.96 -0.39
CA MET A 84 1.99 -2.16 -1.43
C MET A 84 3.47 -2.03 -1.09
N CYS A 85 4.31 -2.43 -2.03
CA CYS A 85 5.75 -2.49 -1.83
C CYS A 85 6.47 -1.89 -3.00
N THR A 86 7.69 -1.40 -2.78
CA THR A 86 8.58 -1.05 -3.87
C THR A 86 9.03 -2.33 -4.57
N LYS A 87 9.25 -2.24 -5.86
CA LYS A 87 9.76 -3.39 -6.61
C LYS A 87 11.24 -3.57 -6.31
N GLN A 88 11.64 -4.82 -6.15
CA GLN A 88 13.00 -5.17 -5.77
C GLN A 88 14.04 -4.63 -6.76
N GLU A 89 13.70 -4.58 -8.03
CA GLU A 89 14.62 -4.11 -9.08
C GLU A 89 15.01 -2.64 -8.92
N TYR A 90 14.29 -1.88 -8.08
CA TYR A 90 14.57 -0.47 -7.85
C TYR A 90 15.15 -0.20 -6.47
N TYR A 91 15.49 -1.22 -5.71
CA TYR A 91 16.04 -1.05 -4.36
C TYR A 91 17.36 -0.28 -4.36
N ASP A 92 18.15 -0.41 -5.42
CA ASP A 92 19.43 0.30 -5.50
C ASP A 92 19.23 1.82 -5.44
N TYR A 93 18.15 2.31 -6.03
CA TYR A 93 17.84 3.75 -6.00
C TYR A 93 17.50 4.21 -4.58
N LEU A 94 16.79 3.37 -3.83
CA LEU A 94 16.46 3.69 -2.44
C LEU A 94 17.72 3.73 -1.58
N VAL A 95 18.62 2.78 -1.79
CA VAL A 95 19.90 2.76 -1.09
C VAL A 95 20.71 4.00 -1.44
N ASN A 96 20.72 4.39 -2.70
CA ASN A 96 21.47 5.58 -3.15
C ASN A 96 20.99 6.84 -2.44
N ILE A 97 19.69 6.99 -2.24
CA ILE A 97 19.17 8.15 -1.51
C ILE A 97 19.60 8.11 -0.05
N ALA A 98 19.56 6.93 0.57
CA ALA A 98 19.95 6.78 1.96
C ALA A 98 21.42 7.08 2.18
N MET A 99 22.25 6.82 1.17
CA MET A 99 23.69 7.03 1.25
C MET A 99 24.13 8.47 0.95
N GLN A 100 23.23 9.30 0.47
CA GLN A 100 23.57 10.69 0.21
C GLN A 100 23.85 11.43 1.52
N PRO A 101 24.93 12.21 1.59
CA PRO A 101 25.32 12.87 2.83
C PRO A 101 24.45 14.08 3.16
N LYS A 102 23.25 14.15 2.64
CA LYS A 102 22.38 15.29 2.85
C LYS A 102 21.25 15.00 3.80
N LYS A 103 20.75 16.09 4.36
CA LYS A 103 19.63 16.10 5.28
C LYS A 103 18.32 15.79 4.55
N ALA A 104 18.18 14.60 4.03
CA ALA A 104 16.91 14.20 3.46
C ALA A 104 15.95 13.92 4.61
N VAL A 105 14.79 14.57 4.59
CA VAL A 105 13.73 14.23 5.54
C VAL A 105 13.05 13.00 4.99
N LEU A 106 13.36 11.86 5.58
CA LEU A 106 12.75 10.59 5.17
C LEU A 106 11.45 10.40 5.90
N THR A 107 10.45 9.89 5.19
CA THR A 107 9.18 9.51 5.80
C THR A 107 9.38 8.25 6.62
N ASP A 108 8.48 7.98 7.57
CA ASP A 108 8.55 6.76 8.37
C ASP A 108 8.53 5.51 7.51
N VAL A 109 7.70 5.49 6.49
CA VAL A 109 7.61 4.35 5.56
C VAL A 109 8.92 4.15 4.83
N MET A 110 9.53 5.24 4.37
CA MET A 110 10.80 5.17 3.66
C MET A 110 11.92 4.71 4.57
N MET A 111 11.96 5.20 5.80
CA MET A 111 12.93 4.77 6.80
C MET A 111 12.84 3.27 7.05
N GLU A 112 11.62 2.78 7.20
CA GLU A 112 11.38 1.37 7.44
C GLU A 112 11.87 0.51 6.27
N THR A 113 11.57 0.93 5.04
CA THR A 113 12.02 0.23 3.83
C THR A 113 13.54 0.18 3.76
N LEU A 114 14.21 1.30 4.02
CA LEU A 114 15.66 1.38 3.97
C LEU A 114 16.30 0.55 5.07
N SER A 115 15.69 0.49 6.24
CA SER A 115 16.18 -0.35 7.33
C SER A 115 16.16 -1.83 6.95
N ILE A 116 15.10 -2.27 6.29
CA ILE A 116 14.98 -3.65 5.83
C ILE A 116 16.07 -3.97 4.81
N ILE A 117 16.30 -3.07 3.86
CA ILE A 117 17.34 -3.24 2.85
C ILE A 117 18.73 -3.34 3.50
N ALA A 118 19.02 -2.44 4.41
CA ALA A 118 20.31 -2.42 5.10
C ALA A 118 20.52 -3.70 5.92
N TYR A 119 19.47 -4.18 6.58
CA TYR A 119 19.52 -5.41 7.36
C TYR A 119 19.88 -6.61 6.48
N LYS A 120 19.23 -6.71 5.33
CA LYS A 120 19.51 -7.80 4.39
C LYS A 120 20.92 -7.77 3.87
N GLN A 121 21.44 -6.58 3.57
CA GLN A 121 22.82 -6.44 3.11
C GLN A 121 23.82 -6.83 4.18
N THR A 122 23.56 -6.46 5.42
CA THR A 122 24.41 -6.81 6.55
C THR A 122 24.48 -8.32 6.73
N ILE A 123 23.35 -9.00 6.61
CA ILE A 123 23.31 -10.47 6.70
C ILE A 123 24.14 -11.10 5.61
N ARG A 124 24.05 -10.60 4.37
CA ARG A 124 24.84 -11.12 3.26
C ARG A 124 26.33 -10.97 3.50
N LYS A 125 26.74 -9.86 4.07
CA LYS A 125 28.16 -9.62 4.34
C LYS A 125 28.71 -10.53 5.42
N GLN A 126 27.87 -10.98 6.33
CA GLN A 126 28.28 -11.91 7.37
C GLN A 126 28.45 -13.33 6.91
N GLU A 127 27.82 -13.67 5.81
CA GLU A 127 27.96 -14.99 5.20
C GLU A 127 29.24 -15.10 4.41
#